data_6379918c69da5b37e16f97f28f7ea930
#
_entry.id   6379918c69da5b37e16f97f28f7ea930
#
_cell.length_a   1.000
_cell.length_b   1.000
_cell.length_c   1.000
_cell.angle_alpha   90.00
_cell.angle_beta   90.00
_cell.angle_gamma   90.00
#
_symmetry.space_group_name_H-M   'P 1'
#
loop_
_entity.id
_entity.type
_entity.pdbx_description
1 polymer ?
#
loop_
_entity_poly.entity_id
_entity_poly.type
_entity_poly.pdbx_seq_one_letter_code
_entity_poly.pdbx_strand_id
1 'polypeptide(L)'
;MAACILDPEAPVYGINDSKKLSEKKREALFDQIVEKALAYKIVFVGPDIIDRDNILNATMGGMRQAVEGLDIVPNLVLVDGNRIPAGLTMPAQPVVKGDATSASIGAASILAKVSRDRYMLELDKQYP
;
A
#
# COMPACT_ATOMS: atom_id res chain seq x y z
N MET A 1 4.03 1.86 -3.39
CA MET A 1 2.64 1.39 -3.52
C MET A 1 2.50 0.04 -2.88
N ALA A 2 1.37 -0.24 -2.27
CA ALA A 2 1.17 -1.53 -1.63
C ALA A 2 -0.29 -1.96 -1.71
N ALA A 3 -0.50 -3.28 -1.69
CA ALA A 3 -1.80 -3.90 -1.54
C ALA A 3 -1.74 -4.85 -0.34
N CYS A 4 -2.86 -5.00 0.36
CA CYS A 4 -2.92 -5.82 1.57
C CYS A 4 -4.31 -6.45 1.72
N ILE A 5 -4.33 -7.71 2.12
CA ILE A 5 -5.54 -8.42 2.52
C ILE A 5 -5.38 -8.76 4.00
N LEU A 6 -6.17 -8.12 4.85
CA LEU A 6 -6.15 -8.38 6.29
C LEU A 6 -6.93 -9.65 6.63
N ASP A 7 -6.48 -10.34 7.69
CA ASP A 7 -7.16 -11.50 8.23
C ASP A 7 -8.18 -11.02 9.28
N PRO A 8 -9.50 -11.25 9.06
CA PRO A 8 -10.51 -10.86 10.05
C PRO A 8 -10.38 -11.59 11.39
N GLU A 9 -9.71 -12.75 11.42
CA GLU A 9 -9.47 -13.53 12.65
C GLU A 9 -8.20 -13.08 13.39
N ALA A 10 -7.34 -12.27 12.74
CA ALA A 10 -6.13 -11.73 13.34
C ALA A 10 -6.06 -10.21 13.12
N PRO A 11 -6.93 -9.44 13.79
CA PRO A 11 -7.01 -8.00 13.56
C PRO A 11 -5.75 -7.27 14.02
N VAL A 12 -5.42 -6.19 13.32
CA VAL A 12 -4.37 -5.24 13.70
C VAL A 12 -5.04 -3.95 14.16
N TYR A 13 -4.79 -3.55 15.39
CA TYR A 13 -5.42 -2.37 15.98
C TYR A 13 -4.55 -1.13 15.78
N GLY A 14 -5.20 0.04 15.70
CA GLY A 14 -4.52 1.32 15.61
C GLY A 14 -4.08 1.73 14.21
N ILE A 15 -4.57 1.09 13.17
CA ILE A 15 -4.19 1.36 11.77
C ILE A 15 -4.80 2.65 11.24
N ASN A 16 -5.93 3.10 11.78
CA ASN A 16 -6.69 4.22 11.23
C ASN A 16 -5.85 5.50 11.16
N ASP A 17 -5.89 6.15 9.99
CA ASP A 17 -5.23 7.42 9.73
C ASP A 17 -3.71 7.36 9.94
N SER A 18 -3.04 6.67 9.04
CA SER A 18 -1.57 6.49 9.06
C SER A 18 -0.80 7.81 9.09
N LYS A 19 -1.38 8.90 8.59
CA LYS A 19 -0.73 10.22 8.57
C LYS A 19 -0.58 10.82 9.97
N LYS A 20 -1.41 10.42 10.91
CA LYS A 20 -1.35 10.88 12.31
C LYS A 20 -0.46 10.01 13.19
N LEU A 21 0.04 8.89 12.67
CA LEU A 21 0.90 8.01 13.43
C LEU A 21 2.34 8.51 13.42
N SER A 22 3.04 8.37 14.57
CA SER A 22 4.47 8.61 14.63
C SER A 22 5.22 7.56 13.81
N GLU A 23 6.47 7.86 13.42
CA GLU A 23 7.34 6.91 12.74
C GLU A 23 7.49 5.61 13.51
N LYS A 24 7.70 5.70 14.82
CA LYS A 24 7.85 4.54 15.70
C LYS A 24 6.59 3.67 15.71
N LYS A 25 5.41 4.27 15.76
CA LYS A 25 4.13 3.53 15.70
C LYS A 25 3.91 2.88 14.35
N ARG A 26 4.25 3.58 13.25
CA ARG A 26 4.16 3.00 11.90
C ARG A 26 5.06 1.79 11.76
N GLU A 27 6.30 1.85 12.26
CA GLU A 27 7.23 0.72 12.22
C GLU A 27 6.69 -0.48 13.00
N ALA A 28 6.13 -0.27 14.17
CA ALA A 28 5.53 -1.34 14.96
C ALA A 28 4.33 -1.97 14.25
N LEU A 29 3.46 -1.15 13.65
CA LEU A 29 2.31 -1.63 12.90
C LEU A 29 2.71 -2.35 11.62
N PHE A 30 3.77 -1.92 10.96
CA PHE A 30 4.31 -2.61 9.78
C PHE A 30 4.62 -4.07 10.11
N ASP A 31 5.33 -4.32 11.19
CA ASP A 31 5.68 -5.67 11.60
C ASP A 31 4.44 -6.52 11.91
N GLN A 32 3.43 -5.94 12.56
CA GLN A 32 2.18 -6.62 12.84
C GLN A 32 1.40 -6.95 11.56
N ILE A 33 1.36 -6.02 10.61
CA ILE A 33 0.66 -6.21 9.33
C ILE A 33 1.31 -7.34 8.53
N VAL A 34 2.63 -7.34 8.42
CA VAL A 34 3.38 -8.38 7.71
C VAL A 34 3.14 -9.75 8.33
N GLU A 35 3.09 -9.84 9.66
CA GLU A 35 2.86 -11.08 10.37
C GLU A 35 1.42 -11.60 10.23
N LYS A 36 0.43 -10.71 10.33
CA LYS A 36 -0.99 -11.07 10.46
C LYS A 36 -1.78 -11.03 9.16
N ALA A 37 -1.33 -10.32 8.14
CA ALA A 37 -2.05 -10.21 6.87
C ALA A 37 -2.11 -11.57 6.15
N LEU A 38 -3.24 -11.85 5.49
CA LEU A 38 -3.38 -13.03 4.64
C LEU A 38 -2.47 -12.95 3.42
N ALA A 39 -2.35 -11.75 2.84
CA ALA A 39 -1.46 -11.48 1.72
C ALA A 39 -1.11 -10.00 1.68
N TYR A 40 0.07 -9.67 1.18
CA TYR A 40 0.45 -8.29 0.89
C TYR A 40 1.48 -8.26 -0.25
N LYS A 41 1.54 -7.11 -0.93
CA LYS A 41 2.54 -6.87 -1.99
C LYS A 41 2.94 -5.41 -1.96
N ILE A 42 4.25 -5.17 -2.04
CA ILE A 42 4.84 -3.82 -2.09
C ILE A 42 5.50 -3.65 -3.44
N VAL A 43 5.19 -2.54 -4.14
CA VAL A 43 5.73 -2.23 -5.46
C VAL A 43 6.41 -0.87 -5.43
N PHE A 44 7.64 -0.80 -5.92
CA PHE A 44 8.35 0.45 -6.12
C PHE A 44 8.27 0.86 -7.58
N VAL A 45 7.86 2.13 -7.82
CA VAL A 45 7.79 2.70 -9.15
C VAL A 45 8.97 3.65 -9.30
N GLY A 46 9.88 3.33 -10.22
CA GLY A 46 11.10 4.09 -10.43
C GLY A 46 10.87 5.42 -11.15
N PRO A 47 11.82 6.38 -11.03
CA PRO A 47 11.70 7.68 -11.68
C PRO A 47 11.60 7.61 -13.22
N ASP A 48 12.23 6.64 -13.85
CA ASP A 48 12.15 6.43 -15.30
C ASP A 48 10.73 6.11 -15.76
N ILE A 49 9.98 5.33 -14.99
CA ILE A 49 8.58 5.02 -15.30
C ILE A 49 7.70 6.25 -15.09
N ILE A 50 7.96 7.04 -14.03
CA ILE A 50 7.24 8.28 -13.78
C ILE A 50 7.45 9.28 -14.93
N ASP A 51 8.67 9.42 -15.40
CA ASP A 51 9.01 10.33 -16.51
C ASP A 51 8.35 9.90 -17.82
N ARG A 52 8.27 8.57 -18.09
CA ARG A 52 7.70 8.03 -19.32
C ARG A 52 6.17 8.10 -19.34
N ASP A 53 5.51 7.71 -18.24
CA ASP A 53 4.06 7.49 -18.19
C ASP A 53 3.29 8.61 -17.49
N ASN A 54 3.97 9.63 -16.97
CA ASN A 54 3.54 10.65 -16.02
C ASN A 54 3.16 10.03 -14.66
N ILE A 55 3.00 10.89 -13.64
CA ILE A 55 2.82 10.43 -12.26
C ILE A 55 1.50 9.70 -12.04
N LEU A 56 0.42 10.11 -12.71
CA LEU A 56 -0.89 9.46 -12.55
C LEU A 56 -0.88 8.05 -13.13
N ASN A 57 -0.38 7.87 -14.35
CA ASN A 57 -0.31 6.57 -15.00
C ASN A 57 0.65 5.64 -14.27
N ALA A 58 1.78 6.15 -13.79
CA ALA A 58 2.73 5.38 -13.00
C ALA A 58 2.10 4.89 -11.69
N THR A 59 1.34 5.76 -11.01
CA THR A 59 0.62 5.43 -9.78
C THR A 59 -0.42 4.33 -10.02
N MET A 60 -1.25 4.48 -11.06
CA MET A 60 -2.26 3.49 -11.40
C MET A 60 -1.64 2.15 -11.80
N GLY A 61 -0.56 2.18 -12.58
CA GLY A 61 0.17 0.96 -12.96
C GLY A 61 0.79 0.26 -11.76
N GLY A 62 1.36 1.01 -10.81
CA GLY A 62 1.91 0.46 -9.57
C GLY A 62 0.84 -0.17 -8.69
N MET A 63 -0.32 0.44 -8.56
CA MET A 63 -1.46 -0.11 -7.82
C MET A 63 -1.92 -1.42 -8.44
N ARG A 64 -2.06 -1.48 -9.76
CA ARG A 64 -2.44 -2.69 -10.47
C ARG A 64 -1.43 -3.82 -10.23
N GLN A 65 -0.14 -3.54 -10.35
CA GLN A 65 0.92 -4.52 -10.08
C GLN A 65 0.87 -5.04 -8.65
N ALA A 66 0.61 -4.17 -7.68
CA ALA A 66 0.49 -4.56 -6.29
C ALA A 66 -0.67 -5.53 -6.08
N VAL A 67 -1.84 -5.25 -6.67
CA VAL A 67 -3.02 -6.12 -6.56
C VAL A 67 -2.77 -7.45 -7.26
N GLU A 68 -2.23 -7.43 -8.48
CA GLU A 68 -1.95 -8.65 -9.25
C GLU A 68 -0.86 -9.51 -8.61
N GLY A 69 0.05 -8.91 -7.84
CA GLY A 69 1.11 -9.63 -7.15
C GLY A 69 0.69 -10.30 -5.85
N LEU A 70 -0.56 -10.13 -5.40
CA LEU A 70 -1.06 -10.81 -4.20
C LEU A 70 -1.19 -12.31 -4.46
N ASP A 71 -0.80 -13.12 -3.47
CA ASP A 71 -0.91 -14.58 -3.54
C ASP A 71 -2.37 -15.06 -3.53
N ILE A 72 -3.26 -14.23 -3.00
CA ILE A 72 -4.70 -14.50 -2.91
C ILE A 72 -5.43 -13.47 -3.78
N VAL A 73 -6.33 -13.93 -4.65
CA VAL A 73 -7.15 -13.03 -5.47
C VAL A 73 -8.25 -12.42 -4.59
N PRO A 74 -8.29 -11.09 -4.43
CA PRO A 74 -9.32 -10.46 -3.62
C PRO A 74 -10.68 -10.47 -4.32
N ASN A 75 -11.75 -10.55 -3.53
CA ASN A 75 -13.12 -10.47 -4.04
C ASN A 75 -13.51 -9.03 -4.39
N LEU A 76 -12.94 -8.06 -3.68
CA LEU A 76 -13.17 -6.64 -3.87
C LEU A 76 -11.89 -5.89 -3.54
N VAL A 77 -11.53 -4.93 -4.40
CA VAL A 77 -10.38 -4.04 -4.17
C VAL A 77 -10.89 -2.67 -3.76
N LEU A 78 -10.44 -2.17 -2.60
CA LEU A 78 -10.68 -0.81 -2.17
C LEU A 78 -9.44 0.03 -2.48
N VAL A 79 -9.63 1.13 -3.19
CA VAL A 79 -8.54 2.02 -3.62
C VAL A 79 -8.69 3.37 -2.94
N ASP A 80 -7.63 3.84 -2.27
CA ASP A 80 -7.64 5.16 -1.66
C ASP A 80 -7.63 6.22 -2.76
N GLY A 81 -8.66 7.08 -2.76
CA GLY A 81 -8.81 8.14 -3.73
C GLY A 81 -10.13 8.07 -4.49
N ASN A 82 -10.16 8.72 -5.67
CA ASN A 82 -11.36 8.82 -6.51
C ASN A 82 -11.24 8.10 -7.86
N ARG A 83 -10.17 7.33 -8.07
CA ARG A 83 -9.92 6.59 -9.31
C ARG A 83 -9.47 5.17 -9.01
N ILE A 84 -9.78 4.25 -9.93
CA ILE A 84 -9.33 2.86 -9.84
C ILE A 84 -8.41 2.53 -11.02
N PRO A 85 -7.41 1.64 -10.82
CA PRO A 85 -6.54 1.19 -11.91
C PRO A 85 -7.34 0.45 -12.99
N ALA A 86 -7.02 0.70 -14.24
CA ALA A 86 -7.61 -0.05 -15.36
C ALA A 86 -7.01 -1.46 -15.43
N GLY A 87 -7.77 -2.40 -15.98
CA GLY A 87 -7.29 -3.75 -16.26
C GLY A 87 -7.32 -4.73 -15.09
N LEU A 88 -7.93 -4.35 -13.96
CA LEU A 88 -8.16 -5.29 -12.87
C LEU A 88 -9.24 -6.31 -13.27
N THR A 89 -9.03 -7.58 -12.88
CA THR A 89 -9.96 -8.66 -13.19
C THR A 89 -11.03 -8.87 -12.13
N MET A 90 -10.93 -8.18 -11.00
CA MET A 90 -11.89 -8.24 -9.90
C MET A 90 -12.56 -6.88 -9.68
N PRO A 91 -13.72 -6.82 -9.00
CA PRO A 91 -14.38 -5.56 -8.69
C PRO A 91 -13.48 -4.65 -7.86
N ALA A 92 -13.50 -3.35 -8.15
CA ALA A 92 -12.75 -2.34 -7.42
C ALA A 92 -13.64 -1.14 -7.13
N GLN A 93 -13.42 -0.49 -5.98
CA GLN A 93 -14.17 0.65 -5.52
C GLN A 93 -13.23 1.72 -5.01
N PRO A 94 -13.34 2.98 -5.50
CA PRO A 94 -12.57 4.08 -4.92
C PRO A 94 -13.18 4.53 -3.59
N VAL A 95 -12.31 4.88 -2.65
CA VAL A 95 -12.73 5.36 -1.32
C VAL A 95 -11.95 6.63 -1.00
N VAL A 96 -12.63 7.78 -1.04
CA VAL A 96 -12.01 9.07 -0.72
C VAL A 96 -11.60 9.06 0.76
N LYS A 97 -10.34 9.43 1.04
CA LYS A 97 -9.74 9.37 2.39
C LYS A 97 -9.84 7.96 3.00
N GLY A 98 -9.62 6.95 2.16
CA GLY A 98 -9.76 5.56 2.56
C GLY A 98 -8.80 5.13 3.66
N ASP A 99 -7.60 5.72 3.75
CA ASP A 99 -6.63 5.44 4.80
C ASP A 99 -7.16 5.81 6.21
N ALA A 100 -8.10 6.73 6.30
CA ALA A 100 -8.74 7.12 7.57
C ALA A 100 -9.99 6.30 7.89
N THR A 101 -10.61 5.66 6.88
CA THR A 101 -11.92 5.00 7.04
C THR A 101 -11.90 3.48 6.84
N SER A 102 -10.85 2.94 6.22
CA SER A 102 -10.71 1.51 5.94
C SER A 102 -9.42 0.96 6.53
N ALA A 103 -9.53 -0.06 7.37
CA ALA A 103 -8.37 -0.72 7.96
C ALA A 103 -7.47 -1.36 6.88
N SER A 104 -8.04 -1.95 5.85
CA SER A 104 -7.28 -2.56 4.76
C SER A 104 -6.48 -1.53 3.96
N ILE A 105 -7.09 -0.37 3.64
CA ILE A 105 -6.41 0.73 2.97
C ILE A 105 -5.34 1.33 3.90
N GLY A 106 -5.67 1.52 5.18
CA GLY A 106 -4.72 2.02 6.17
C GLY A 106 -3.50 1.11 6.31
N ALA A 107 -3.70 -0.20 6.33
CA ALA A 107 -2.61 -1.18 6.38
C ALA A 107 -1.72 -1.08 5.14
N ALA A 108 -2.30 -1.02 3.95
CA ALA A 108 -1.55 -0.86 2.70
C ALA A 108 -0.76 0.45 2.69
N SER A 109 -1.34 1.54 3.19
CA SER A 109 -0.66 2.84 3.30
C SER A 109 0.56 2.76 4.23
N ILE A 110 0.45 2.08 5.37
CA ILE A 110 1.56 1.87 6.29
C ILE A 110 2.67 1.05 5.62
N LEU A 111 2.32 -0.03 4.93
CA LEU A 111 3.30 -0.85 4.20
C LEU A 111 4.06 -0.01 3.18
N ALA A 112 3.36 0.80 2.40
CA ALA A 112 3.97 1.65 1.38
C ALA A 112 4.88 2.71 2.01
N LYS A 113 4.42 3.38 3.05
CA LYS A 113 5.16 4.48 3.70
C LYS A 113 6.43 3.98 4.38
N VAL A 114 6.34 2.92 5.18
CA VAL A 114 7.49 2.38 5.91
C VAL A 114 8.53 1.81 4.93
N SER A 115 8.08 1.10 3.91
CA SER A 115 8.97 0.54 2.89
C SER A 115 9.73 1.64 2.13
N ARG A 116 9.04 2.74 1.80
CA ARG A 116 9.67 3.89 1.15
C ARG A 116 10.71 4.53 2.06
N ASP A 117 10.39 4.75 3.33
CA ASP A 117 11.32 5.35 4.29
C ASP A 117 12.58 4.49 4.46
N ARG A 118 12.41 3.17 4.58
CA ARG A 118 13.54 2.23 4.67
C ARG A 118 14.40 2.25 3.40
N TYR A 119 13.77 2.31 2.23
CA TYR A 119 14.48 2.38 0.95
C TYR A 119 15.31 3.66 0.86
N MET A 120 14.76 4.81 1.25
CA MET A 120 15.47 6.08 1.24
C MET A 120 16.64 6.10 2.21
N LEU A 121 16.49 5.51 3.39
CA LEU A 121 17.58 5.36 4.34
C LEU A 121 18.73 4.51 3.77
N GLU A 122 18.40 3.45 3.06
CA GLU A 122 19.40 2.58 2.44
C GLU A 122 20.15 3.31 1.34
N LEU A 123 19.47 4.13 0.54
CA LEU A 123 20.11 4.98 -0.47
C LEU A 123 21.08 5.98 0.18
N ASP A 124 20.70 6.60 1.29
CA ASP A 124 21.55 7.55 2.01
C ASP A 124 22.85 6.90 2.52
N LYS A 125 22.82 5.63 2.88
CA LYS A 125 24.01 4.87 3.25
C LYS A 125 24.94 4.61 2.09
N GLN A 126 24.38 4.35 0.89
CA GLN A 126 25.14 4.07 -0.33
C GLN A 126 25.67 5.35 -0.99
N TYR A 127 24.93 6.45 -0.89
CA TYR A 127 25.22 7.73 -1.54
C TYR A 127 25.07 8.88 -0.56
N PRO A 128 25.97 8.95 0.44
CA PRO A 128 25.91 10.03 1.45
C PRO A 128 26.22 11.41 0.90
#